data_4ff65fa40168f3582fbc2a5872560290
#
_entry.id   4ff65fa40168f3582fbc2a5872560290
#
_cell.length_a   1.000
_cell.length_b   1.000
_cell.length_c   1.000
_cell.angle_alpha   90.00
_cell.angle_beta   90.00
_cell.angle_gamma   90.00
#
_symmetry.space_group_name_H-M   'P 1'
#
loop_
_entity.id
_entity.type
_entity.pdbx_description
1 polymer ?
#
loop_
_entity_poly.entity_id
_entity_poly.type
_entity_poly.pdbx_seq_one_letter_code
_entity_poly.pdbx_strand_id
1 'polypeptide(L)'
;HKVLKQQFSGPNGEKLKDEFLKILQESDPVGYALLMDKMKLYSEQELKDAPDEYLTNYASLLMENQIPLETFETKPSLIKRLGNFFSRIFSDAANENPVGQNVKPSDIGFESGKDLYDFVRGYVKDSESGVLSDRAQQLAEQGAAQGVAVIDNLIEQNREIGNRVLRSRNQQQLEARKKKIQD
;
A
#
# COMPACT_ATOMS: atom_id res chain seq x y z
N HIS A 1 1.03 -4.05 -2.20
CA HIS A 1 -0.12 -3.29 -2.69
C HIS A 1 -1.43 -4.07 -2.76
N LYS A 2 -1.40 -5.41 -2.88
CA LYS A 2 -2.62 -6.23 -2.82
C LYS A 2 -3.36 -6.08 -1.49
N VAL A 3 -2.65 -5.99 -0.38
CA VAL A 3 -3.24 -5.73 0.95
C VAL A 3 -3.99 -4.41 0.93
N LEU A 4 -3.40 -3.34 0.42
CA LEU A 4 -4.06 -2.04 0.33
C LEU A 4 -5.32 -2.12 -0.54
N LYS A 5 -5.22 -2.71 -1.73
CA LYS A 5 -6.37 -2.90 -2.61
C LYS A 5 -7.49 -3.68 -1.93
N GLN A 6 -7.15 -4.79 -1.28
CA GLN A 6 -8.12 -5.60 -0.54
C GLN A 6 -8.78 -4.83 0.60
N GLN A 7 -8.01 -4.06 1.37
CA GLN A 7 -8.54 -3.27 2.48
C GLN A 7 -9.42 -2.12 1.98
N PHE A 8 -9.03 -1.43 0.90
CA PHE A 8 -9.83 -0.37 0.28
C PHE A 8 -11.10 -0.91 -0.40
N SER A 9 -11.07 -2.10 -0.98
CA SER A 9 -12.26 -2.75 -1.57
C SER A 9 -13.11 -3.51 -0.54
N GLY A 10 -12.66 -3.57 0.72
CA GLY A 10 -13.35 -4.24 1.81
C GLY A 10 -14.42 -3.38 2.49
N PRO A 11 -15.06 -3.90 3.54
CA PRO A 11 -16.14 -3.21 4.27
C PRO A 11 -15.73 -1.84 4.85
N ASN A 12 -14.45 -1.64 5.10
CA ASN A 12 -13.90 -0.39 5.63
C ASN A 12 -13.34 0.54 4.54
N GLY A 13 -13.46 0.20 3.26
CA GLY A 13 -12.85 0.93 2.15
C GLY A 13 -13.21 2.41 2.11
N GLU A 14 -14.50 2.73 2.26
CA GLU A 14 -14.97 4.11 2.32
C GLU A 14 -14.32 4.92 3.47
N LYS A 15 -14.21 4.32 4.66
CA LYS A 15 -13.55 4.98 5.80
C LYS A 15 -12.07 5.21 5.54
N LEU A 16 -11.39 4.25 4.93
CA LEU A 16 -9.97 4.37 4.58
C LEU A 16 -9.77 5.45 3.52
N LYS A 17 -10.64 5.52 2.52
CA LYS A 17 -10.65 6.58 1.52
C LYS A 17 -10.82 7.95 2.17
N ASP A 18 -11.82 8.11 3.03
CA ASP A 18 -12.10 9.39 3.67
C ASP A 18 -10.94 9.84 4.57
N GLU A 19 -10.33 8.92 5.31
CA GLU A 19 -9.14 9.20 6.11
C GLU A 19 -7.94 9.58 5.25
N PHE A 20 -7.69 8.85 4.17
CA PHE A 20 -6.64 9.16 3.20
C PHE A 20 -6.81 10.57 2.62
N LEU A 21 -8.01 10.89 2.14
CA LEU A 21 -8.32 12.21 1.60
C LEU A 21 -8.16 13.32 2.64
N LYS A 22 -8.58 13.08 3.88
CA LYS A 22 -8.39 14.04 4.97
C LYS A 22 -6.90 14.27 5.26
N ILE A 23 -6.08 13.23 5.27
CA ILE A 23 -4.63 13.37 5.45
C ILE A 23 -4.03 14.24 4.34
N LEU A 24 -4.39 14.00 3.09
CA LEU A 24 -3.92 14.79 1.96
C LEU A 24 -4.40 16.23 2.06
N GLN A 25 -5.68 16.46 2.30
CA GLN A 25 -6.26 17.80 2.42
C GLN A 25 -5.54 18.66 3.46
N GLU A 26 -5.19 18.07 4.60
CA GLU A 26 -4.56 18.79 5.72
C GLU A 26 -3.03 18.88 5.58
N SER A 27 -2.38 17.92 4.93
CA SER A 27 -0.91 17.82 4.90
C SER A 27 -0.30 18.06 3.52
N ASP A 28 -1.07 17.88 2.44
CA ASP A 28 -0.67 18.16 1.06
C ASP A 28 -1.82 18.73 0.23
N PRO A 29 -2.27 19.97 0.52
CA PRO A 29 -3.42 20.57 -0.17
C PRO A 29 -3.27 20.64 -1.69
N VAL A 30 -2.04 20.80 -2.19
CA VAL A 30 -1.75 20.84 -3.64
C VAL A 30 -1.96 19.45 -4.26
N GLY A 31 -1.37 18.42 -3.68
CA GLY A 31 -1.57 17.03 -4.13
C GLY A 31 -3.04 16.61 -4.01
N TYR A 32 -3.73 17.04 -2.95
CA TYR A 32 -5.17 16.83 -2.81
C TYR A 32 -5.97 17.47 -3.95
N ALA A 33 -5.68 18.74 -4.29
CA ALA A 33 -6.38 19.44 -5.37
C ALA A 33 -6.16 18.78 -6.74
N LEU A 34 -4.92 18.37 -7.05
CA LEU A 34 -4.58 17.63 -8.26
C LEU A 34 -5.33 16.28 -8.33
N LEU A 35 -5.37 15.55 -7.21
CA LEU A 35 -6.11 14.30 -7.11
C LEU A 35 -7.60 14.54 -7.38
N MET A 36 -8.22 15.49 -6.69
CA MET A 36 -9.65 15.78 -6.86
C MET A 36 -10.00 16.22 -8.27
N ASP A 37 -9.09 16.94 -8.95
CA ASP A 37 -9.28 17.30 -10.37
C ASP A 37 -9.28 16.04 -11.27
N LYS A 38 -8.34 15.13 -11.04
CA LYS A 38 -8.28 13.84 -11.76
C LYS A 38 -9.53 12.99 -11.52
N MET A 39 -10.06 13.00 -10.28
CA MET A 39 -11.25 12.23 -9.91
C MET A 39 -12.55 12.73 -10.57
N LYS A 40 -12.59 13.95 -11.11
CA LYS A 40 -13.75 14.46 -11.89
C LYS A 40 -14.00 13.68 -13.19
N LEU A 41 -13.05 12.90 -13.64
CA LEU A 41 -13.18 12.05 -14.83
C LEU A 41 -14.03 10.80 -14.57
N TYR A 42 -14.29 10.48 -13.32
CA TYR A 42 -15.06 9.30 -12.88
C TYR A 42 -16.48 9.69 -12.49
N SER A 43 -17.43 8.81 -12.74
CA SER A 43 -18.79 8.95 -12.20
C SER A 43 -18.81 8.66 -10.70
N GLU A 44 -19.82 9.19 -10.00
CA GLU A 44 -20.00 8.91 -8.56
C GLU A 44 -20.14 7.41 -8.25
N GLN A 45 -20.76 6.66 -9.16
CA GLN A 45 -20.96 5.23 -9.01
C GLN A 45 -19.62 4.47 -9.11
N GLU A 46 -18.78 4.80 -10.11
CA GLU A 46 -17.45 4.19 -10.25
C GLU A 46 -16.59 4.43 -9.01
N LEU A 47 -16.60 5.65 -8.48
CA LEU A 47 -15.83 6.00 -7.28
C LEU A 47 -16.35 5.30 -6.02
N LYS A 48 -17.64 5.06 -5.94
CA LYS A 48 -18.24 4.32 -4.82
C LYS A 48 -17.91 2.83 -4.88
N ASP A 49 -17.87 2.27 -6.09
CA ASP A 49 -17.60 0.85 -6.30
C ASP A 49 -16.09 0.52 -6.20
N ALA A 50 -15.22 1.53 -6.40
CA ALA A 50 -13.77 1.37 -6.36
C ALA A 50 -13.08 2.48 -5.52
N PRO A 51 -13.18 2.43 -4.18
CA PRO A 51 -12.55 3.43 -3.30
C PRO A 51 -11.02 3.47 -3.41
N ASP A 52 -10.38 2.40 -3.88
CA ASP A 52 -8.94 2.32 -4.14
C ASP A 52 -8.48 3.18 -5.32
N GLU A 53 -9.39 3.64 -6.21
CA GLU A 53 -9.07 4.53 -7.31
C GLU A 53 -8.44 5.86 -6.83
N TYR A 54 -8.81 6.36 -5.66
CA TYR A 54 -8.19 7.55 -5.09
C TYR A 54 -6.70 7.35 -4.80
N LEU A 55 -6.33 6.21 -4.23
CA LEU A 55 -4.92 5.87 -3.99
C LEU A 55 -4.18 5.61 -5.30
N THR A 56 -4.80 4.89 -6.24
CA THR A 56 -4.25 4.62 -7.58
C THR A 56 -3.94 5.92 -8.32
N ASN A 57 -4.89 6.85 -8.36
CA ASN A 57 -4.70 8.13 -9.05
C ASN A 57 -3.71 9.05 -8.34
N TYR A 58 -3.65 9.05 -7.00
CA TYR A 58 -2.60 9.76 -6.28
C TYR A 58 -1.21 9.21 -6.59
N ALA A 59 -1.06 7.89 -6.60
CA ALA A 59 0.19 7.24 -6.98
C ALA A 59 0.58 7.54 -8.44
N SER A 60 -0.38 7.64 -9.37
CA SER A 60 -0.13 8.06 -10.74
C SER A 60 0.40 9.50 -10.82
N LEU A 61 -0.12 10.43 -10.00
CA LEU A 61 0.40 11.80 -9.93
C LEU A 61 1.87 11.85 -9.48
N LEU A 62 2.28 10.93 -8.59
CA LEU A 62 3.68 10.79 -8.21
C LEU A 62 4.52 10.20 -9.36
N MET A 63 4.01 9.21 -10.07
CA MET A 63 4.69 8.62 -11.22
C MET A 63 4.88 9.62 -12.36
N GLU A 64 3.88 10.44 -12.62
CA GLU A 64 3.87 11.51 -13.61
C GLU A 64 4.70 12.74 -13.17
N ASN A 65 5.29 12.69 -11.97
CA ASN A 65 6.05 13.78 -11.35
C ASN A 65 5.27 15.09 -11.17
N GLN A 66 3.93 15.00 -11.12
CA GLN A 66 3.06 16.15 -10.81
C GLN A 66 3.10 16.48 -9.31
N ILE A 67 3.40 15.48 -8.47
CA ILE A 67 3.73 15.64 -7.05
C ILE A 67 5.20 15.19 -6.91
N PRO A 68 6.15 16.12 -6.77
CA PRO A 68 7.57 15.79 -6.72
C PRO A 68 7.98 15.20 -5.36
N LEU A 69 9.10 14.47 -5.35
CA LEU A 69 9.69 13.89 -4.13
C LEU A 69 9.91 14.94 -3.04
N GLU A 70 10.31 16.17 -3.41
CA GLU A 70 10.53 17.28 -2.48
C GLU A 70 9.30 17.55 -1.58
N THR A 71 8.08 17.30 -2.06
CA THR A 71 6.86 17.39 -1.26
C THR A 71 6.91 16.49 -0.04
N PHE A 72 7.45 15.28 -0.20
CA PHE A 72 7.60 14.31 0.88
C PHE A 72 8.82 14.59 1.76
N GLU A 73 9.85 15.23 1.25
CA GLU A 73 11.04 15.58 2.03
C GLU A 73 10.82 16.82 2.90
N THR A 74 9.98 17.76 2.44
CA THR A 74 9.77 19.07 3.10
C THR A 74 8.54 19.14 3.98
N LYS A 75 7.66 18.13 3.98
CA LYS A 75 6.42 18.08 4.76
C LYS A 75 6.41 16.97 5.81
N PRO A 76 7.02 17.17 6.99
CA PRO A 76 7.07 16.13 8.04
C PRO A 76 5.69 15.65 8.50
N SER A 77 4.67 16.50 8.46
CA SER A 77 3.30 16.15 8.82
C SER A 77 2.69 15.13 7.83
N LEU A 78 2.96 15.32 6.54
CA LEU A 78 2.52 14.37 5.49
C LEU A 78 3.18 13.01 5.70
N ILE A 79 4.51 12.98 5.88
CA ILE A 79 5.27 11.75 6.10
C ILE A 79 4.72 10.99 7.31
N LYS A 80 4.60 11.69 8.45
CA LYS A 80 4.15 11.07 9.70
C LYS A 80 2.72 10.52 9.58
N ARG A 81 1.80 11.30 9.03
CA ARG A 81 0.38 10.91 8.98
C ARG A 81 0.12 9.82 7.95
N LEU A 82 0.66 9.98 6.74
CA LEU A 82 0.49 9.03 5.67
C LEU A 82 1.26 7.72 5.95
N GLY A 83 2.46 7.83 6.52
CA GLY A 83 3.23 6.68 6.99
C GLY A 83 2.49 5.88 8.07
N ASN A 84 1.96 6.54 9.10
CA ASN A 84 1.15 5.90 10.14
C ASN A 84 -0.13 5.28 9.57
N PHE A 85 -0.76 5.93 8.60
CA PHE A 85 -1.94 5.41 7.93
C PHE A 85 -1.66 4.06 7.25
N PHE A 86 -0.61 3.98 6.43
CA PHE A 86 -0.24 2.73 5.78
C PHE A 86 0.24 1.67 6.78
N SER A 87 1.08 2.05 7.74
CA SER A 87 1.57 1.13 8.78
C SER A 87 0.43 0.47 9.55
N ARG A 88 -0.63 1.23 9.85
CA ARG A 88 -1.83 0.69 10.50
C ARG A 88 -2.56 -0.29 9.61
N ILE A 89 -2.81 0.05 8.34
CA ILE A 89 -3.50 -0.85 7.40
C ILE A 89 -2.76 -2.19 7.29
N PHE A 90 -1.43 -2.17 7.20
CA PHE A 90 -0.64 -3.40 7.13
C PHE A 90 -0.66 -4.18 8.43
N SER A 91 -0.61 -3.50 9.58
CA SER A 91 -0.71 -4.13 10.89
C SER A 91 -2.07 -4.79 11.08
N ASP A 92 -3.15 -4.09 10.73
CA ASP A 92 -4.52 -4.61 10.84
C ASP A 92 -4.70 -5.85 9.95
N ALA A 93 -4.26 -5.77 8.68
CA ALA A 93 -4.32 -6.89 7.75
C ALA A 93 -3.48 -8.10 8.21
N ALA A 94 -2.32 -7.87 8.83
CA ALA A 94 -1.51 -8.94 9.40
C ALA A 94 -2.18 -9.61 10.60
N ASN A 95 -2.90 -8.84 11.42
CA ASN A 95 -3.59 -9.33 12.61
C ASN A 95 -4.94 -9.99 12.31
N GLU A 96 -5.55 -9.73 11.16
CA GLU A 96 -6.78 -10.41 10.70
C GLU A 96 -6.54 -11.89 10.35
N ASN A 97 -5.29 -12.30 10.21
CA ASN A 97 -4.97 -13.70 9.92
C ASN A 97 -4.98 -14.54 11.21
N PRO A 98 -5.67 -15.71 11.25
CA PRO A 98 -5.74 -16.58 12.43
C PRO A 98 -4.40 -17.18 12.86
N VAL A 99 -3.37 -17.10 12.03
CA VAL A 99 -1.97 -17.45 12.37
C VAL A 99 -1.21 -16.19 12.83
N GLY A 100 -1.92 -15.05 12.94
CA GLY A 100 -1.37 -13.74 13.09
C GLY A 100 -0.61 -13.54 14.39
N GLN A 101 0.58 -13.05 14.24
CA GLN A 101 1.38 -12.48 15.31
C GLN A 101 0.81 -11.08 15.60
N ASN A 102 0.98 -10.63 16.81
CA ASN A 102 0.55 -9.31 17.26
C ASN A 102 1.48 -8.22 16.67
N VAL A 103 1.32 -7.94 15.36
CA VAL A 103 2.09 -6.94 14.64
C VAL A 103 1.57 -5.55 15.03
N LYS A 104 2.45 -4.68 15.49
CA LYS A 104 2.11 -3.30 15.84
C LYS A 104 2.41 -2.38 14.65
N PRO A 105 1.66 -1.28 14.47
CA PRO A 105 1.99 -0.27 13.44
C PRO A 105 3.41 0.27 13.54
N SER A 106 3.99 0.32 14.75
CA SER A 106 5.39 0.71 14.99
C SER A 106 6.43 -0.24 14.39
N ASP A 107 6.04 -1.49 14.12
CA ASP A 107 6.92 -2.51 13.58
C ASP A 107 7.01 -2.40 12.05
N ILE A 108 6.09 -1.61 11.46
CA ILE A 108 6.02 -1.32 10.03
C ILE A 108 6.20 0.19 9.88
N GLY A 109 7.42 0.66 9.66
CA GLY A 109 7.77 2.07 9.58
C GLY A 109 8.27 2.51 8.23
N PHE A 110 8.13 3.82 7.95
CA PHE A 110 8.82 4.49 6.86
C PHE A 110 9.96 5.31 7.45
N GLU A 111 11.19 5.07 7.00
CA GLU A 111 12.40 5.70 7.54
C GLU A 111 12.57 7.14 7.07
N SER A 112 12.03 7.47 5.89
CA SER A 112 12.17 8.77 5.26
C SER A 112 10.97 9.16 4.39
N GLY A 113 10.91 10.43 4.00
CA GLY A 113 9.94 10.91 3.00
C GLY A 113 10.12 10.25 1.65
N LYS A 114 11.38 10.02 1.25
CA LYS A 114 11.70 9.28 0.02
C LYS A 114 11.16 7.86 0.03
N ASP A 115 11.28 7.20 1.13
CA ASP A 115 10.83 5.84 1.35
C ASP A 115 9.31 5.71 1.19
N LEU A 116 8.56 6.61 1.84
CA LEU A 116 7.12 6.70 1.70
C LEU A 116 6.71 7.08 0.26
N TYR A 117 7.44 8.02 -0.37
CA TYR A 117 7.20 8.42 -1.75
C TYR A 117 7.35 7.25 -2.72
N ASP A 118 8.46 6.52 -2.62
CA ASP A 118 8.75 5.37 -3.49
C ASP A 118 7.71 4.24 -3.26
N PHE A 119 7.28 4.05 -2.02
CA PHE A 119 6.22 3.11 -1.69
C PHE A 119 4.90 3.46 -2.38
N VAL A 120 4.41 4.70 -2.22
CA VAL A 120 3.15 5.13 -2.81
C VAL A 120 3.24 5.14 -4.34
N ARG A 121 4.34 5.66 -4.89
CA ARG A 121 4.60 5.66 -6.32
C ARG A 121 4.59 4.27 -6.95
N GLY A 122 5.11 3.27 -6.23
CA GLY A 122 5.11 1.88 -6.67
C GLY A 122 3.73 1.24 -6.71
N TYR A 123 2.71 1.83 -6.10
CA TYR A 123 1.38 1.24 -5.98
C TYR A 123 0.74 0.92 -7.32
N VAL A 124 0.79 1.82 -8.29
CA VAL A 124 0.23 1.59 -9.64
C VAL A 124 0.91 0.45 -10.34
N LYS A 125 2.26 0.45 -10.34
CA LYS A 125 3.06 -0.58 -11.00
C LYS A 125 2.75 -1.97 -10.45
N ASP A 126 2.62 -2.08 -9.15
CA ASP A 126 2.33 -3.36 -8.49
C ASP A 126 0.88 -3.78 -8.66
N SER A 127 -0.04 -2.83 -8.69
CA SER A 127 -1.46 -3.07 -8.96
C SER A 127 -1.67 -3.65 -10.36
N GLU A 128 -0.96 -3.15 -11.36
CA GLU A 128 -1.04 -3.62 -12.75
C GLU A 128 -0.32 -4.96 -12.97
N SER A 129 0.87 -5.11 -12.38
CA SER A 129 1.72 -6.30 -12.59
C SER A 129 1.35 -7.48 -11.70
N GLY A 130 0.62 -7.25 -10.62
CA GLY A 130 0.33 -8.25 -9.60
C GLY A 130 1.58 -8.73 -8.82
N VAL A 131 2.72 -8.03 -8.98
CA VAL A 131 3.96 -8.27 -8.24
C VAL A 131 4.08 -7.23 -7.13
N LEU A 132 4.50 -7.64 -5.95
CA LEU A 132 4.80 -6.70 -4.87
C LEU A 132 6.05 -5.89 -5.21
N SER A 133 6.04 -4.58 -4.97
CA SER A 133 7.25 -3.77 -5.07
C SER A 133 8.28 -4.23 -4.04
N ASP A 134 9.56 -3.98 -4.33
CA ASP A 134 10.64 -4.28 -3.37
C ASP A 134 10.38 -3.66 -2.00
N ARG A 135 9.77 -2.48 -1.98
CA ARG A 135 9.43 -1.80 -0.72
C ARG A 135 8.23 -2.42 -0.01
N ALA A 136 7.18 -2.80 -0.71
CA ALA A 136 6.06 -3.52 -0.11
C ALA A 136 6.50 -4.88 0.45
N GLN A 137 7.47 -5.51 -0.23
CA GLN A 137 8.10 -6.72 0.26
C GLN A 137 8.96 -6.47 1.51
N GLN A 138 9.77 -5.40 1.52
CA GLN A 138 10.56 -5.01 2.71
C GLN A 138 9.68 -4.66 3.91
N LEU A 139 8.57 -3.93 3.70
CA LEU A 139 7.60 -3.64 4.76
C LEU A 139 6.94 -4.92 5.29
N ALA A 140 6.60 -5.84 4.38
CA ALA A 140 6.14 -7.16 4.75
C ALA A 140 7.23 -7.93 5.55
N GLU A 141 8.50 -7.81 5.16
CA GLU A 141 9.65 -8.42 5.84
C GLU A 141 9.98 -7.74 7.16
N GLN A 142 9.84 -6.42 7.29
CA GLN A 142 10.04 -5.68 8.54
C GLN A 142 8.93 -5.97 9.57
N GLY A 143 7.69 -6.03 9.14
CA GLY A 143 6.59 -6.59 9.92
C GLY A 143 6.88 -8.05 10.28
N ALA A 144 7.68 -8.69 9.46
CA ALA A 144 8.10 -10.08 9.50
C ALA A 144 9.51 -10.34 10.10
N ALA A 145 10.22 -9.39 10.73
CA ALA A 145 11.29 -9.75 11.68
C ALA A 145 10.70 -10.58 12.84
N GLN A 146 9.39 -10.62 12.79
CA GLN A 146 8.47 -11.58 13.38
C GLN A 146 7.73 -12.42 12.31
N GLY A 147 8.08 -12.37 11.02
CA GLY A 147 7.23 -12.38 9.91
C GLY A 147 7.44 -13.37 8.81
N VAL A 148 7.83 -14.62 8.98
CA VAL A 148 7.47 -15.74 8.08
C VAL A 148 5.94 -15.72 7.84
N ALA A 149 5.14 -15.38 8.84
CA ALA A 149 3.67 -15.31 8.77
C ALA A 149 3.12 -14.28 7.77
N VAL A 150 3.73 -13.11 7.61
CA VAL A 150 3.26 -12.10 6.65
C VAL A 150 3.57 -12.55 5.21
N ILE A 151 4.72 -13.18 4.98
CA ILE A 151 5.06 -13.74 3.66
C ILE A 151 4.16 -14.94 3.35
N ASP A 152 3.91 -15.81 4.31
CA ASP A 152 3.00 -16.95 4.15
C ASP A 152 1.57 -16.49 3.85
N ASN A 153 1.12 -15.41 4.50
CA ASN A 153 -0.17 -14.78 4.23
C ASN A 153 -0.23 -14.17 2.82
N LEU A 154 0.81 -13.47 2.40
CA LEU A 154 0.90 -12.94 1.03
C LEU A 154 0.95 -14.05 -0.02
N ILE A 155 1.62 -15.17 0.27
CA ILE A 155 1.62 -16.38 -0.58
C ILE A 155 0.21 -16.97 -0.64
N GLU A 156 -0.49 -17.11 0.48
CA GLU A 156 -1.84 -17.66 0.54
C GLU A 156 -2.86 -16.77 -0.15
N GLN A 157 -2.81 -15.45 0.08
CA GLN A 157 -3.64 -14.47 -0.65
C GLN A 157 -3.36 -14.49 -2.16
N ASN A 158 -2.11 -14.74 -2.58
CA ASN A 158 -1.77 -14.93 -3.99
C ASN A 158 -2.36 -16.24 -4.58
N ARG A 159 -2.58 -17.27 -3.76
CA ARG A 159 -3.27 -18.50 -4.18
C ARG A 159 -4.74 -18.27 -4.49
N GLU A 160 -5.41 -17.40 -3.78
CA GLU A 160 -6.84 -17.17 -3.95
C GLU A 160 -7.20 -16.34 -5.20
N ILE A 161 -6.27 -15.51 -5.69
CA ILE A 161 -6.53 -14.63 -6.83
C ILE A 161 -6.25 -15.36 -8.17
N GLY A 162 -7.32 -15.75 -8.86
CA GLY A 162 -7.52 -16.56 -10.08
C GLY A 162 -6.58 -16.48 -11.30
N ASN A 163 -5.43 -15.81 -11.29
CA ASN A 163 -4.56 -15.73 -12.46
C ASN A 163 -3.33 -16.63 -12.30
N ARG A 164 -3.36 -17.81 -12.94
CA ARG A 164 -2.37 -18.90 -12.79
C ARG A 164 -0.93 -18.51 -13.13
N VAL A 165 -0.71 -17.62 -14.08
CA VAL A 165 0.65 -17.28 -14.58
C VAL A 165 1.34 -16.30 -13.63
N LEU A 166 0.64 -15.29 -13.14
CA LEU A 166 1.15 -14.32 -12.16
C LEU A 166 1.36 -14.95 -10.78
N ARG A 167 0.50 -15.92 -10.41
CA ARG A 167 0.65 -16.71 -9.17
C ARG A 167 1.98 -17.45 -9.12
N SER A 168 2.32 -18.20 -10.17
CA SER A 168 3.52 -19.02 -10.18
C SER A 168 4.79 -18.19 -10.00
N ARG A 169 4.88 -17.03 -10.66
CA ARG A 169 6.04 -16.16 -10.61
C ARG A 169 6.22 -15.47 -9.26
N ASN A 170 5.12 -14.96 -8.69
CA ASN A 170 5.15 -14.32 -7.38
C ASN A 170 5.46 -15.33 -6.26
N GLN A 171 4.86 -16.50 -6.32
CA GLN A 171 5.11 -17.57 -5.36
C GLN A 171 6.57 -18.02 -5.39
N GLN A 172 7.16 -18.20 -6.56
CA GLN A 172 8.57 -18.57 -6.69
C GLN A 172 9.51 -17.51 -6.11
N GLN A 173 9.22 -16.23 -6.33
CA GLN A 173 10.03 -15.13 -5.78
C GLN A 173 9.93 -15.06 -4.25
N LEU A 174 8.73 -15.21 -3.70
CA LEU A 174 8.51 -15.19 -2.25
C LEU A 174 9.14 -16.40 -1.55
N GLU A 175 9.05 -17.59 -2.14
CA GLU A 175 9.69 -18.79 -1.61
C GLU A 175 11.23 -18.72 -1.68
N ALA A 176 11.78 -18.16 -2.76
CA ALA A 176 13.22 -17.95 -2.87
C ALA A 176 13.75 -16.97 -1.80
N ARG A 177 12.98 -15.90 -1.48
CA ARG A 177 13.32 -14.97 -0.39
C ARG A 177 13.17 -15.61 1.00
N LYS A 178 12.10 -16.37 1.22
CA LYS A 178 11.90 -17.11 2.47
C LYS A 178 13.09 -18.01 2.78
N LYS A 179 13.59 -18.74 1.78
CA LYS A 179 14.77 -19.58 1.91
C LYS A 179 16.03 -18.79 2.30
N LYS A 180 16.24 -17.59 1.73
CA LYS A 180 17.38 -16.73 2.06
C LYS A 180 17.34 -16.12 3.48
N ILE A 181 16.19 -16.11 4.13
CA ILE A 181 16.02 -15.60 5.50
C ILE A 181 16.23 -16.73 6.52
N GLN A 182 16.05 -17.99 6.10
CA GLN A 182 16.17 -19.17 6.96
C GLN A 182 17.59 -19.81 6.92
N ASP A 183 18.40 -19.49 5.90
CA ASP A 183 19.83 -19.81 5.79
C ASP A 183 20.69 -18.69 6.42
#